data_d41f67f9a080655464facdfbc7cf7c59
#
_entry.id   d41f67f9a080655464facdfbc7cf7c59
#
_cell.length_a   1.000
_cell.length_b   1.000
_cell.length_c   1.000
_cell.angle_alpha   90.00
_cell.angle_beta   90.00
_cell.angle_gamma   90.00
#
_symmetry.space_group_name_H-M   'P 1'
#
loop_
_entity.id
_entity.type
_entity.pdbx_description
1 polymer ?
#
loop_
_entity_poly.entity_id
_entity_poly.type
_entity_poly.pdbx_seq_one_letter_code
_entity_poly.pdbx_strand_id
1 'polypeptide(L)'
;HCGLVGSEMCIRDRLGTVAKVVSNGEEVYKNKLDFDKIKKRIETCYNPYHIELKRLIDQTRDIFGFCILIDCHSMPSNAAKSAIPKPLGKKGADIILGDCHGSSCHPSIMNAALEILTQAGFSVKRNNPYAGGFITQHYGKPYESVHAIQIEINRSLYMNEQELKRLEGIKVLTRIMTDFMINMGQKADPMPHLKGAAE
;
A
#
# COMPACT_ATOMS: atom_id res chain seq x y z
N HIS A 1 -17.56 -18.45 -8.69
CA HIS A 1 -18.13 -17.94 -7.42
C HIS A 1 -17.03 -17.20 -6.68
N CYS A 2 -16.57 -16.09 -7.21
CA CYS A 2 -15.80 -15.16 -6.42
C CYS A 2 -16.82 -14.40 -5.55
N GLY A 3 -16.95 -14.85 -4.30
CA GLY A 3 -17.92 -14.30 -3.39
C GLY A 3 -17.68 -12.82 -3.17
N LEU A 4 -18.76 -12.10 -2.92
CA LEU A 4 -18.84 -10.75 -2.35
C LEU A 4 -18.12 -10.62 -0.98
N VAL A 5 -17.23 -11.54 -0.67
CA VAL A 5 -16.49 -11.66 0.58
C VAL A 5 -15.14 -11.01 0.31
N GLY A 6 -14.97 -9.78 0.81
CA GLY A 6 -13.65 -9.17 0.91
C GLY A 6 -12.68 -10.16 1.57
N SER A 7 -11.38 -10.02 1.28
CA SER A 7 -10.37 -10.85 1.91
C SER A 7 -10.63 -10.95 3.42
N GLU A 8 -10.34 -12.08 4.03
CA GLU A 8 -10.56 -12.31 5.48
C GLU A 8 -9.99 -11.19 6.35
N MET A 9 -8.90 -10.55 5.90
CA MET A 9 -8.30 -9.39 6.56
C MET A 9 -9.26 -8.20 6.59
N CYS A 10 -9.93 -7.86 5.46
CA CYS A 10 -10.91 -6.78 5.41
C CYS A 10 -12.17 -7.08 6.23
N ILE A 11 -12.54 -8.37 6.38
CA ILE A 11 -13.66 -8.77 7.23
C ILE A 11 -13.28 -8.61 8.69
N ARG A 12 -12.08 -9.04 9.08
CA ARG A 12 -11.57 -8.94 10.44
C ARG A 12 -11.46 -7.48 10.91
N ASP A 13 -11.01 -6.59 10.03
CA ASP A 13 -10.87 -5.16 10.32
C ASP A 13 -12.20 -4.38 10.13
N ARG A 14 -13.30 -5.05 9.78
CA ARG A 14 -14.62 -4.45 9.49
C ARG A 14 -14.62 -3.45 8.33
N LEU A 15 -13.57 -3.43 7.54
CA LEU A 15 -13.39 -2.49 6.43
C LEU A 15 -13.87 -3.02 5.08
N GLY A 16 -14.24 -4.25 4.88
CA GLY A 16 -14.78 -4.87 3.65
C GLY A 16 -14.86 -3.97 2.40
N THR A 17 -15.28 -4.49 1.27
CA THR A 17 -15.46 -3.73 0.01
C THR A 17 -16.34 -2.47 0.18
N VAL A 18 -17.27 -2.50 1.14
CA VAL A 18 -18.03 -1.33 1.59
C VAL A 18 -17.79 -1.16 3.08
N ALA A 19 -16.95 -0.20 3.44
CA ALA A 19 -16.59 0.06 4.83
C ALA A 19 -17.83 0.41 5.67
N LYS A 20 -17.95 -0.20 6.85
CA LYS A 20 -19.05 0.05 7.80
C LYS A 20 -18.64 0.96 8.95
N VAL A 21 -17.38 0.97 9.28
CA VAL A 21 -16.83 1.73 10.40
C VAL A 21 -15.58 2.49 9.95
N VAL A 22 -15.28 3.58 10.61
CA VAL A 22 -14.00 4.30 10.50
C VAL A 22 -12.99 3.79 11.53
N SER A 23 -11.75 4.27 11.46
CA SER A 23 -10.62 3.77 12.27
C SER A 23 -10.83 3.83 13.79
N ASN A 24 -11.65 4.75 14.28
CA ASN A 24 -12.02 4.87 15.70
C ASN A 24 -13.21 4.00 16.11
N GLY A 25 -13.76 3.20 15.17
CA GLY A 25 -14.89 2.29 15.42
C GLY A 25 -16.28 2.92 15.24
N GLU A 26 -16.37 4.20 14.88
CA GLU A 26 -17.65 4.85 14.59
C GLU A 26 -18.27 4.30 13.31
N GLU A 27 -19.59 4.14 13.32
CA GLU A 27 -20.34 3.67 12.16
C GLU A 27 -20.45 4.74 11.07
N VAL A 28 -20.13 4.37 9.84
CA VAL A 28 -20.24 5.24 8.65
C VAL A 28 -21.69 5.51 8.27
N TYR A 29 -22.57 4.55 8.56
CA TYR A 29 -23.98 4.62 8.18
C TYR A 29 -24.88 4.52 9.40
N LYS A 30 -25.85 5.45 9.52
CA LYS A 30 -26.88 5.42 10.58
C LYS A 30 -27.76 4.18 10.52
N ASN A 31 -28.02 3.66 9.31
CA ASN A 31 -28.85 2.49 9.06
C ASN A 31 -28.09 1.48 8.20
N LYS A 32 -28.50 0.21 8.25
CA LYS A 32 -27.98 -0.82 7.33
C LYS A 32 -28.23 -0.40 5.89
N LEU A 33 -27.17 -0.53 5.06
CA LEU A 33 -27.33 -0.30 3.62
C LEU A 33 -28.18 -1.40 3.00
N ASP A 34 -29.07 -0.99 2.11
CA ASP A 34 -29.81 -1.88 1.24
C ASP A 34 -28.85 -2.59 0.26
N PHE A 35 -29.20 -3.84 -0.07
CA PHE A 35 -28.41 -4.66 -0.98
C PHE A 35 -28.22 -4.01 -2.36
N ASP A 36 -29.27 -3.40 -2.91
CA ASP A 36 -29.20 -2.74 -4.21
C ASP A 36 -28.24 -1.55 -4.21
N LYS A 37 -28.19 -0.80 -3.09
CA LYS A 37 -27.24 0.29 -2.92
C LYS A 37 -25.80 -0.20 -2.84
N ILE A 38 -25.58 -1.33 -2.17
CA ILE A 38 -24.25 -1.97 -2.10
C ILE A 38 -23.85 -2.47 -3.48
N LYS A 39 -24.74 -3.20 -4.16
CA LYS A 39 -24.51 -3.71 -5.51
C LYS A 39 -24.17 -2.59 -6.48
N LYS A 40 -24.94 -1.51 -6.49
CA LYS A 40 -24.69 -0.34 -7.33
C LYS A 40 -23.30 0.25 -7.09
N ARG A 41 -22.84 0.39 -5.84
CA ARG A 41 -21.49 0.89 -5.53
C ARG A 41 -20.39 -0.03 -6.04
N ILE A 42 -20.58 -1.34 -5.92
CA ILE A 42 -19.63 -2.33 -6.45
C ILE A 42 -19.56 -2.19 -7.97
N GLU A 43 -20.70 -2.14 -8.65
CA GLU A 43 -20.76 -2.06 -10.11
C GLU A 43 -20.24 -0.73 -10.67
N THR A 44 -20.48 0.39 -9.96
CA THR A 44 -20.12 1.72 -10.47
C THR A 44 -18.77 2.23 -10.01
N CYS A 45 -18.20 1.69 -8.94
CA CYS A 45 -16.92 2.14 -8.38
C CYS A 45 -15.88 1.03 -8.29
N TYR A 46 -16.20 -0.04 -7.57
CA TYR A 46 -15.23 -1.10 -7.28
C TYR A 46 -14.82 -1.86 -8.54
N ASN A 47 -15.77 -2.37 -9.31
CA ASN A 47 -15.46 -3.15 -10.52
C ASN A 47 -14.71 -2.33 -11.57
N PRO A 48 -15.14 -1.11 -11.95
CA PRO A 48 -14.39 -0.30 -12.91
C PRO A 48 -12.97 0.02 -12.46
N TYR A 49 -12.78 0.32 -11.17
CA TYR A 49 -11.45 0.55 -10.61
C TYR A 49 -10.53 -0.67 -10.79
N HIS A 50 -11.01 -1.85 -10.41
CA HIS A 50 -10.20 -3.07 -10.49
C HIS A 50 -9.95 -3.53 -11.93
N ILE A 51 -10.91 -3.33 -12.84
CA ILE A 51 -10.74 -3.61 -14.27
C ILE A 51 -9.62 -2.73 -14.83
N GLU A 52 -9.65 -1.43 -14.53
CA GLU A 52 -8.66 -0.49 -15.05
C GLU A 52 -7.28 -0.69 -14.42
N LEU A 53 -7.21 -0.94 -13.11
CA LEU A 53 -5.95 -1.24 -12.44
C LEU A 53 -5.29 -2.49 -13.02
N LYS A 54 -6.08 -3.56 -13.23
CA LYS A 54 -5.56 -4.77 -13.87
C LYS A 54 -5.06 -4.50 -15.29
N ARG A 55 -5.82 -3.74 -16.08
CA ARG A 55 -5.41 -3.36 -17.44
C ARG A 55 -4.07 -2.62 -17.45
N LEU A 56 -3.88 -1.67 -16.53
CA LEU A 56 -2.63 -0.92 -16.41
C LEU A 56 -1.45 -1.80 -15.99
N ILE A 57 -1.67 -2.73 -15.05
CA ILE A 57 -0.66 -3.70 -14.63
C ILE A 57 -0.24 -4.59 -15.79
N ASP A 58 -1.21 -5.18 -16.48
CA ASP A 58 -0.95 -6.07 -17.64
C ASP A 58 -0.21 -5.30 -18.75
N GLN A 59 -0.68 -4.11 -19.10
CA GLN A 59 -0.03 -3.27 -20.11
C GLN A 59 1.41 -2.91 -19.73
N THR A 60 1.66 -2.55 -18.47
CA THR A 60 3.01 -2.23 -18.00
C THR A 60 3.92 -3.45 -18.08
N ARG A 61 3.44 -4.61 -17.62
CA ARG A 61 4.19 -5.86 -17.70
C ARG A 61 4.49 -6.24 -19.15
N ASP A 62 3.53 -6.10 -20.07
CA ASP A 62 3.69 -6.49 -21.47
C ASP A 62 4.70 -5.58 -22.19
N ILE A 63 4.77 -4.29 -21.82
CA ILE A 63 5.73 -3.35 -22.40
C ILE A 63 7.15 -3.53 -21.83
N PHE A 64 7.27 -3.68 -20.51
CA PHE A 64 8.55 -3.65 -19.80
C PHE A 64 9.04 -5.01 -19.31
N GLY A 65 8.23 -6.07 -19.47
CA GLY A 65 8.53 -7.41 -18.96
C GLY A 65 8.23 -7.61 -17.47
N PHE A 66 7.94 -6.55 -16.74
CA PHE A 66 7.57 -6.57 -15.33
C PHE A 66 6.70 -5.36 -14.96
N CYS A 67 6.07 -5.41 -13.79
CA CYS A 67 5.33 -4.29 -13.21
C CYS A 67 5.64 -4.17 -11.72
N ILE A 68 5.86 -2.94 -11.24
CA ILE A 68 5.90 -2.62 -9.80
C ILE A 68 4.71 -1.73 -9.48
N LEU A 69 3.74 -2.29 -8.77
CA LEU A 69 2.59 -1.57 -8.23
C LEU A 69 2.95 -0.99 -6.86
N ILE A 70 2.85 0.32 -6.72
CA ILE A 70 3.03 1.03 -5.45
C ILE A 70 1.68 1.50 -4.96
N ASP A 71 1.19 0.86 -3.89
CA ASP A 71 -0.10 1.17 -3.25
C ASP A 71 0.12 2.23 -2.15
N CYS A 72 -0.26 3.47 -2.45
CA CYS A 72 0.05 4.63 -1.60
C CYS A 72 -1.03 4.86 -0.55
N HIS A 73 -0.67 4.65 0.71
CA HIS A 73 -1.51 4.86 1.89
C HIS A 73 -0.90 5.87 2.85
N SER A 74 -1.66 6.26 3.86
CA SER A 74 -1.19 7.07 4.97
C SER A 74 -1.75 6.56 6.29
N MET A 75 -0.91 6.54 7.31
CA MET A 75 -1.27 6.09 8.66
C MET A 75 -1.36 7.26 9.65
N PRO A 76 -2.23 7.15 10.67
CA PRO A 76 -2.25 8.08 11.79
C PRO A 76 -0.91 8.11 12.53
N SER A 77 -0.51 9.26 13.03
CA SER A 77 0.78 9.43 13.73
C SER A 77 0.92 8.57 14.99
N ASN A 78 -0.20 8.22 15.63
CA ASN A 78 -0.23 7.33 16.79
C ASN A 78 -0.06 5.84 16.41
N ALA A 79 -0.47 5.43 15.22
CA ALA A 79 -0.31 4.04 14.75
C ALA A 79 1.16 3.67 14.53
N ALA A 80 2.01 4.66 14.22
CA ALA A 80 3.45 4.48 14.05
C ALA A 80 4.21 4.30 15.39
N LYS A 81 3.56 4.53 16.54
CA LYS A 81 4.16 4.36 17.86
C LYS A 81 4.35 2.88 18.13
N SER A 82 5.60 2.47 18.37
CA SER A 82 5.90 1.12 18.86
C SER A 82 5.24 0.90 20.22
N ALA A 83 4.64 -0.27 20.44
CA ALA A 83 4.15 -0.69 21.75
C ALA A 83 5.25 -0.80 22.83
N ILE A 84 6.52 -0.73 22.42
CA ILE A 84 7.69 -0.74 23.32
C ILE A 84 8.19 0.71 23.47
N PRO A 85 8.22 1.28 24.70
CA PRO A 85 8.82 2.59 24.93
C PRO A 85 10.28 2.58 24.47
N LYS A 86 10.61 3.40 23.49
CA LYS A 86 12.01 3.57 23.07
C LYS A 86 12.70 4.57 23.97
N PRO A 87 13.99 4.35 24.36
CA PRO A 87 14.76 5.35 25.09
C PRO A 87 14.86 6.62 24.26
N LEU A 88 14.62 7.75 24.91
CA LEU A 88 14.73 9.14 24.45
C LEU A 88 14.69 9.40 22.92
N GLY A 89 13.59 9.95 22.46
CA GLY A 89 13.57 10.87 21.31
C GLY A 89 13.30 10.27 19.93
N LYS A 90 13.25 8.95 19.72
CA LYS A 90 12.87 8.39 18.42
C LYS A 90 11.36 8.17 18.35
N LYS A 91 10.68 9.05 17.65
CA LYS A 91 9.30 8.92 17.19
C LYS A 91 9.13 7.58 16.46
N GLY A 92 7.90 7.09 16.32
CA GLY A 92 7.58 5.90 15.54
C GLY A 92 8.12 5.93 14.10
N ALA A 93 7.76 4.95 13.28
CA ALA A 93 8.21 4.94 11.89
C ALA A 93 7.62 6.12 11.11
N ASP A 94 8.43 6.72 10.23
CA ASP A 94 7.99 7.72 9.26
C ASP A 94 7.23 7.05 8.12
N ILE A 95 7.75 5.91 7.67
CA ILE A 95 7.17 5.11 6.59
C ILE A 95 7.15 3.63 6.98
N ILE A 96 6.10 2.93 6.57
CA ILE A 96 6.03 1.48 6.67
C ILE A 96 5.85 0.93 5.25
N LEU A 97 6.68 -0.04 4.89
CA LEU A 97 6.56 -0.79 3.64
C LEU A 97 5.93 -2.14 3.93
N GLY A 98 4.86 -2.47 3.20
CA GLY A 98 4.16 -3.75 3.27
C GLY A 98 4.32 -4.54 1.98
N ASP A 99 4.77 -5.80 2.08
CA ASP A 99 4.89 -6.73 0.96
C ASP A 99 4.24 -8.08 1.26
N CYS A 100 3.25 -8.09 2.14
CA CYS A 100 2.54 -9.29 2.59
C CYS A 100 3.53 -10.37 3.10
N HIS A 101 4.51 -9.94 3.91
CA HIS A 101 5.57 -10.80 4.45
C HIS A 101 6.41 -11.51 3.38
N GLY A 102 6.65 -10.84 2.25
CA GLY A 102 7.46 -11.32 1.14
C GLY A 102 6.69 -12.08 0.06
N SER A 103 5.36 -12.18 0.17
CA SER A 103 4.55 -12.90 -0.82
C SER A 103 4.14 -12.06 -2.04
N SER A 104 4.10 -10.73 -1.92
CA SER A 104 3.63 -9.84 -2.98
C SER A 104 4.74 -9.15 -3.77
N CYS A 105 5.99 -9.26 -3.32
CA CYS A 105 7.12 -8.55 -3.93
C CYS A 105 8.41 -9.36 -3.83
N HIS A 106 9.23 -9.31 -4.86
CA HIS A 106 10.57 -9.93 -4.80
C HIS A 106 11.46 -9.18 -3.77
N PRO A 107 12.29 -9.91 -2.99
CA PRO A 107 13.11 -9.32 -1.94
C PRO A 107 14.03 -8.18 -2.42
N SER A 108 14.58 -8.26 -3.64
CA SER A 108 15.47 -7.22 -4.17
C SER A 108 14.73 -5.88 -4.37
N ILE A 109 13.47 -5.90 -4.82
CA ILE A 109 12.64 -4.70 -5.00
C ILE A 109 12.30 -4.09 -3.64
N MET A 110 11.92 -4.93 -2.66
CA MET A 110 11.66 -4.47 -1.30
C MET A 110 12.92 -3.87 -0.66
N ASN A 111 14.09 -4.49 -0.84
CA ASN A 111 15.35 -3.98 -0.32
C ASN A 111 15.75 -2.65 -0.97
N ALA A 112 15.54 -2.51 -2.29
CA ALA A 112 15.74 -1.25 -3.00
C ALA A 112 14.83 -0.14 -2.45
N ALA A 113 13.56 -0.42 -2.22
CA ALA A 113 12.62 0.54 -1.63
C ALA A 113 13.04 0.98 -0.22
N LEU A 114 13.45 0.03 0.63
CA LEU A 114 13.97 0.30 1.97
C LEU A 114 15.22 1.19 1.92
N GLU A 115 16.17 0.85 1.05
CA GLU A 115 17.42 1.59 0.89
C GLU A 115 17.16 3.03 0.46
N ILE A 116 16.38 3.26 -0.61
CA ILE A 116 16.10 4.59 -1.15
C ILE A 116 15.45 5.48 -0.08
N LEU A 117 14.42 4.98 0.61
CA LEU A 117 13.71 5.76 1.61
C LEU A 117 14.56 6.01 2.88
N THR A 118 15.40 5.06 3.27
CA THR A 118 16.33 5.23 4.39
C THR A 118 17.42 6.25 4.06
N GLN A 119 17.97 6.23 2.85
CA GLN A 119 18.93 7.22 2.36
C GLN A 119 18.32 8.62 2.25
N ALA A 120 17.02 8.73 1.98
CA ALA A 120 16.27 9.98 2.03
C ALA A 120 16.03 10.51 3.48
N GLY A 121 16.49 9.78 4.50
CA GLY A 121 16.44 10.18 5.90
C GLY A 121 15.22 9.71 6.68
N PHE A 122 14.36 8.87 6.10
CA PHE A 122 13.19 8.34 6.80
C PHE A 122 13.53 7.15 7.72
N SER A 123 12.80 7.08 8.83
CA SER A 123 12.72 5.88 9.66
C SER A 123 11.72 4.91 9.02
N VAL A 124 12.23 3.86 8.36
CA VAL A 124 11.40 2.91 7.62
C VAL A 124 11.27 1.59 8.39
N LYS A 125 10.07 1.04 8.44
CA LYS A 125 9.79 -0.32 8.94
C LYS A 125 9.19 -1.17 7.84
N ARG A 126 9.31 -2.49 7.96
CA ARG A 126 8.71 -3.46 7.05
C ARG A 126 7.65 -4.27 7.77
N ASN A 127 6.46 -4.37 7.17
CA ASN A 127 5.34 -5.25 7.60
C ASN A 127 4.85 -5.06 9.05
N ASN A 128 5.18 -3.95 9.71
CA ASN A 128 4.79 -3.75 11.11
C ASN A 128 4.46 -2.28 11.42
N PRO A 129 3.18 -1.96 11.73
CA PRO A 129 2.04 -2.87 11.90
C PRO A 129 1.32 -3.23 10.58
N TYR A 130 1.65 -2.59 9.46
CA TYR A 130 0.95 -2.75 8.17
C TYR A 130 1.78 -3.60 7.21
N ALA A 131 1.28 -4.79 6.88
CA ALA A 131 1.98 -5.72 6.01
C ALA A 131 1.54 -5.66 4.54
N GLY A 132 0.47 -4.94 4.26
CA GLY A 132 -0.16 -4.85 2.94
C GLY A 132 -1.64 -5.22 3.01
N GLY A 133 -2.46 -4.49 2.24
CA GLY A 133 -3.90 -4.70 2.12
C GLY A 133 -4.29 -5.57 0.93
N PHE A 134 -5.57 -5.48 0.55
CA PHE A 134 -6.13 -6.27 -0.55
C PHE A 134 -5.38 -6.04 -1.87
N ILE A 135 -5.08 -4.79 -2.22
CA ILE A 135 -4.38 -4.44 -3.48
C ILE A 135 -3.02 -5.15 -3.54
N THR A 136 -2.23 -5.05 -2.48
CA THR A 136 -0.90 -5.66 -2.39
C THR A 136 -0.98 -7.17 -2.52
N GLN A 137 -1.90 -7.80 -1.78
CA GLN A 137 -2.07 -9.26 -1.77
C GLN A 137 -2.64 -9.79 -3.08
N HIS A 138 -3.63 -9.11 -3.66
CA HIS A 138 -4.36 -9.57 -4.83
C HIS A 138 -3.56 -9.44 -6.12
N TYR A 139 -2.85 -8.30 -6.28
CA TYR A 139 -2.12 -7.99 -7.51
C TYR A 139 -0.64 -8.37 -7.45
N GLY A 140 -0.05 -8.47 -6.26
CA GLY A 140 1.35 -8.89 -6.10
C GLY A 140 1.51 -10.38 -6.42
N LYS A 141 2.12 -10.67 -7.58
CA LYS A 141 2.41 -12.01 -8.10
C LYS A 141 3.83 -12.05 -8.65
N PRO A 142 4.83 -12.12 -7.78
CA PRO A 142 6.24 -12.04 -8.19
C PRO A 142 6.64 -13.07 -9.26
N TYR A 143 6.04 -14.25 -9.23
CA TYR A 143 6.25 -15.30 -10.22
C TYR A 143 5.66 -14.99 -11.61
N GLU A 144 4.73 -14.02 -11.70
CA GLU A 144 4.20 -13.46 -12.95
C GLU A 144 4.88 -12.14 -13.33
N SER A 145 6.02 -11.78 -12.69
CA SER A 145 6.73 -10.50 -12.84
C SER A 145 5.88 -9.28 -12.47
N VAL A 146 4.89 -9.44 -11.58
CA VAL A 146 4.10 -8.37 -11.01
C VAL A 146 4.41 -8.27 -9.52
N HIS A 147 5.01 -7.16 -9.12
CA HIS A 147 5.38 -6.89 -7.74
C HIS A 147 4.48 -5.81 -7.16
N ALA A 148 4.02 -5.97 -5.92
CA ALA A 148 3.22 -4.97 -5.24
C ALA A 148 3.82 -4.63 -3.87
N ILE A 149 3.96 -3.33 -3.58
CA ILE A 149 4.41 -2.78 -2.30
C ILE A 149 3.39 -1.76 -1.82
N GLN A 150 2.91 -1.91 -0.60
CA GLN A 150 2.15 -0.87 0.09
C GLN A 150 3.10 0.08 0.80
N ILE A 151 2.86 1.38 0.69
CA ILE A 151 3.58 2.42 1.42
C ILE A 151 2.61 3.13 2.36
N GLU A 152 2.88 3.07 3.66
CA GLU A 152 2.14 3.81 4.69
C GLU A 152 2.96 5.00 5.16
N ILE A 153 2.53 6.19 4.82
CA ILE A 153 3.20 7.46 5.18
C ILE A 153 2.58 8.01 6.46
N ASN A 154 3.41 8.29 7.46
CA ASN A 154 2.98 8.93 8.70
C ASN A 154 2.43 10.34 8.41
N ARG A 155 1.17 10.57 8.76
CA ARG A 155 0.47 11.84 8.49
C ARG A 155 1.14 13.05 9.11
N SER A 156 1.80 12.89 10.27
CA SER A 156 2.50 14.00 10.94
C SER A 156 3.63 14.60 10.10
N LEU A 157 4.10 13.92 9.06
CA LEU A 157 5.13 14.44 8.14
C LEU A 157 4.61 15.57 7.25
N TYR A 158 3.31 15.60 6.97
CA TYR A 158 2.74 16.50 5.96
C TYR A 158 1.42 17.18 6.35
N MET A 159 0.81 16.82 7.51
CA MET A 159 -0.44 17.43 7.95
C MET A 159 -0.54 17.53 9.47
N ASN A 160 -1.29 18.53 9.94
CA ASN A 160 -1.86 18.56 11.28
C ASN A 160 -3.13 17.72 11.28
N GLU A 161 -3.11 16.57 11.97
CA GLU A 161 -4.23 15.62 11.96
C GLU A 161 -5.47 16.14 12.70
N GLN A 162 -5.30 17.02 13.70
CA GLN A 162 -6.42 17.59 14.47
C GLN A 162 -7.16 18.67 13.67
N GLU A 163 -6.42 19.52 12.98
CA GLU A 163 -6.98 20.64 12.21
C GLU A 163 -7.26 20.25 10.74
N LEU A 164 -6.86 19.06 10.31
CA LEU A 164 -6.91 18.56 8.92
C LEU A 164 -6.24 19.53 7.93
N LYS A 165 -5.17 20.23 8.38
CA LYS A 165 -4.44 21.18 7.56
C LYS A 165 -3.13 20.62 7.06
N ARG A 166 -2.76 20.95 5.82
CA ARG A 166 -1.46 20.61 5.25
C ARG A 166 -0.36 21.41 5.93
N LEU A 167 0.79 20.79 6.15
CA LEU A 167 2.03 21.42 6.61
C LEU A 167 3.00 21.59 5.42
N GLU A 168 4.01 22.44 5.58
CA GLU A 168 5.06 22.65 4.56
C GLU A 168 5.82 21.34 4.23
N GLY A 169 5.86 20.39 5.14
CA GLY A 169 6.42 19.04 4.90
C GLY A 169 5.86 18.33 3.69
N ILE A 170 4.63 18.67 3.23
CA ILE A 170 4.05 18.09 2.01
C ILE A 170 4.92 18.34 0.78
N LYS A 171 5.54 19.52 0.65
CA LYS A 171 6.38 19.86 -0.49
C LYS A 171 7.67 19.01 -0.53
N VAL A 172 8.27 18.82 0.64
CA VAL A 172 9.47 17.99 0.80
C VAL A 172 9.14 16.53 0.51
N LEU A 173 8.04 16.04 1.09
CA LEU A 173 7.57 14.67 0.87
C LEU A 173 7.26 14.40 -0.61
N THR A 174 6.58 15.33 -1.28
CA THR A 174 6.27 15.20 -2.72
C THR A 174 7.53 15.01 -3.54
N ARG A 175 8.57 15.83 -3.32
CA ARG A 175 9.83 15.69 -4.03
C ARG A 175 10.49 14.34 -3.77
N ILE A 176 10.59 13.96 -2.51
CA ILE A 176 11.24 12.68 -2.14
C ILE A 176 10.48 11.48 -2.73
N MET A 177 9.14 11.52 -2.71
CA MET A 177 8.34 10.43 -3.30
C MET A 177 8.43 10.40 -4.82
N THR A 178 8.59 11.56 -5.49
CA THR A 178 8.88 11.61 -6.93
C THR A 178 10.23 10.97 -7.24
N ASP A 179 11.27 11.33 -6.48
CA ASP A 179 12.61 10.75 -6.64
C ASP A 179 12.60 9.24 -6.33
N PHE A 180 11.83 8.83 -5.32
CA PHE A 180 11.63 7.42 -5.00
C PHE A 180 11.03 6.64 -6.19
N MET A 181 9.96 7.15 -6.80
CA MET A 181 9.31 6.49 -7.96
C MET A 181 10.28 6.35 -9.14
N ILE A 182 11.04 7.42 -9.45
CA ILE A 182 12.06 7.40 -10.52
C ILE A 182 13.14 6.36 -10.23
N ASN A 183 13.70 6.38 -9.02
CA ASN A 183 14.75 5.44 -8.62
C ASN A 183 14.26 3.99 -8.57
N MET A 184 13.03 3.74 -8.16
CA MET A 184 12.44 2.40 -8.21
C MET A 184 12.34 1.87 -9.63
N GLY A 185 11.91 2.70 -10.59
CA GLY A 185 11.88 2.35 -12.00
C GLY A 185 13.27 1.99 -12.55
N GLN A 186 14.30 2.77 -12.20
CA GLN A 186 15.67 2.55 -12.65
C GLN A 186 16.34 1.31 -12.01
N LYS A 187 16.15 1.09 -10.70
CA LYS A 187 16.75 -0.06 -10.00
C LYS A 187 16.07 -1.39 -10.32
N ALA A 188 14.88 -1.35 -10.86
CA ALA A 188 14.14 -2.55 -11.29
C ALA A 188 14.58 -3.09 -12.65
N ASP A 189 15.38 -2.33 -13.40
CA ASP A 189 15.96 -2.73 -14.69
C ASP A 189 17.45 -3.13 -14.50
N PRO A 190 17.94 -4.30 -14.93
CA PRO A 190 17.23 -5.53 -15.25
C PRO A 190 17.34 -6.55 -14.10
N MET A 191 16.26 -6.94 -13.52
CA MET A 191 16.29 -8.23 -12.83
C MET A 191 16.65 -9.31 -13.85
N PRO A 192 17.62 -10.19 -13.57
CA PRO A 192 17.85 -11.34 -14.44
C PRO A 192 16.49 -12.02 -14.57
N HIS A 193 15.98 -12.04 -15.79
CA HIS A 193 14.80 -12.81 -16.13
C HIS A 193 14.99 -14.18 -15.49
N LEU A 194 14.07 -14.60 -14.64
CA LEU A 194 13.90 -16.01 -14.30
C LEU A 194 13.46 -16.72 -15.59
N LYS A 195 14.34 -16.71 -16.60
CA LYS A 195 14.30 -17.62 -17.71
C LYS A 195 14.83 -18.94 -17.17
N GLY A 196 13.93 -19.88 -17.01
CA GLY A 196 14.33 -21.27 -16.90
C GLY A 196 14.18 -21.87 -15.53
N ALA A 197 13.00 -22.32 -15.26
CA ALA A 197 12.74 -23.58 -14.61
C ALA A 197 11.57 -24.22 -15.37
N ALA A 198 11.84 -24.53 -16.62
CA ALA A 198 11.04 -25.46 -17.43
C ALA A 198 12.07 -26.35 -18.15
N GLU A 199 12.62 -27.30 -17.40
CA GLU A 199 13.11 -28.60 -17.86
C GLU A 199 12.68 -29.65 -16.86
#